data_da2b1e4ff49535d36c7742ed10e396af
#
_entry.id   da2b1e4ff49535d36c7742ed10e396af
#
_cell.length_a   1.000
_cell.length_b   1.000
_cell.length_c   1.000
_cell.angle_alpha   90.00
_cell.angle_beta   90.00
_cell.angle_gamma   90.00
#
_symmetry.space_group_name_H-M   'P 1'
#
loop_
_entity.id
_entity.type
_entity.pdbx_description
1 polymer ?
#
loop_
_entity_poly.entity_id
_entity_poly.type
_entity_poly.pdbx_seq_one_letter_code
_entity_poly.pdbx_strand_id
1 'polypeptide(L)'
;MLGNTLLIGGGQVDLAFAKEYIRKQDFDTVVCADSGLDTADRLALEVDYAMGDFDSVSTKIYQKYHQMQTAFVSYPPEKDATDMQIVLDWAVEQGAKEIHILGATGKRLDHFLGNVNILMIPLQKGIRTYIVDPYNRLYLVKKKASFEQDHVFGKYISLLPLTEKVTNVYIRGLKYELQGANLAIGNSLGVSNELAMECTKAELTFDDGILIVIESKD
;
A
#
# COMPACT_ATOMS: atom_id res chain seq x y z
N MET A 1 -18.93 0.76 -7.61
CA MET A 1 -18.08 0.59 -6.40
C MET A 1 -16.94 -0.33 -6.78
N LEU A 2 -15.71 0.07 -6.52
CA LEU A 2 -14.51 -0.64 -6.99
C LEU A 2 -14.20 -1.94 -6.20
N GLY A 3 -14.76 -2.13 -5.00
CA GLY A 3 -14.45 -3.30 -4.18
C GLY A 3 -12.98 -3.38 -3.75
N ASN A 4 -12.39 -4.59 -3.77
CA ASN A 4 -10.97 -4.80 -3.53
C ASN A 4 -10.19 -4.39 -4.77
N THR A 5 -9.32 -3.41 -4.64
CA THR A 5 -8.70 -2.72 -5.77
C THR A 5 -7.19 -2.97 -5.81
N LEU A 6 -6.72 -3.44 -6.95
CA LEU A 6 -5.29 -3.42 -7.28
C LEU A 6 -4.96 -2.12 -8.00
N LEU A 7 -4.03 -1.32 -7.42
CA LEU A 7 -3.50 -0.12 -8.03
C LEU A 7 -2.04 -0.37 -8.44
N ILE A 8 -1.72 -0.12 -9.71
CA ILE A 8 -0.37 -0.29 -10.25
C ILE A 8 0.20 1.08 -10.60
N GLY A 9 1.22 1.51 -9.86
CA GLY A 9 1.96 2.74 -10.12
C GLY A 9 3.09 2.56 -11.13
N GLY A 10 3.66 3.69 -11.58
CA GLY A 10 4.75 3.71 -12.57
C GLY A 10 6.13 3.29 -12.04
N GLY A 11 6.27 2.98 -10.75
CA GLY A 11 7.55 2.52 -10.20
C GLY A 11 7.91 1.09 -10.61
N GLN A 12 9.14 0.70 -10.27
CA GLN A 12 9.63 -0.64 -10.59
C GLN A 12 8.85 -1.71 -9.83
N VAL A 13 8.40 -2.76 -10.55
CA VAL A 13 7.68 -3.91 -9.99
C VAL A 13 8.44 -5.19 -10.34
N ASP A 14 8.67 -6.06 -9.36
CA ASP A 14 9.10 -7.43 -9.59
C ASP A 14 7.91 -8.23 -10.13
N LEU A 15 8.01 -8.67 -11.39
CA LEU A 15 6.90 -9.32 -12.09
C LEU A 15 6.61 -10.73 -11.55
N ALA A 16 7.63 -11.45 -11.09
CA ALA A 16 7.43 -12.80 -10.55
C ALA A 16 6.64 -12.73 -9.24
N PHE A 17 7.06 -11.84 -8.36
CA PHE A 17 6.36 -11.55 -7.12
C PHE A 17 4.93 -11.05 -7.38
N ALA A 18 4.78 -10.03 -8.24
CA ALA A 18 3.48 -9.43 -8.52
C ALA A 18 2.48 -10.47 -9.06
N LYS A 19 2.90 -11.33 -9.98
CA LYS A 19 2.06 -12.41 -10.51
C LYS A 19 1.59 -13.38 -9.43
N GLU A 20 2.49 -13.78 -8.53
CA GLU A 20 2.14 -14.66 -7.41
C GLU A 20 1.23 -13.97 -6.40
N TYR A 21 1.53 -12.71 -6.08
CA TYR A 21 0.75 -11.90 -5.14
C TYR A 21 -0.69 -11.71 -5.64
N ILE A 22 -0.86 -11.27 -6.88
CA ILE A 22 -2.17 -11.04 -7.50
C ILE A 22 -2.99 -12.34 -7.55
N ARG A 23 -2.36 -13.46 -7.87
CA ARG A 23 -3.05 -14.77 -7.91
C ARG A 23 -3.61 -15.22 -6.55
N LYS A 24 -3.02 -14.74 -5.45
CA LYS A 24 -3.43 -15.08 -4.08
C LYS A 24 -4.49 -14.14 -3.51
N GLN A 25 -4.84 -13.10 -4.25
CA GLN A 25 -5.82 -12.09 -3.83
C GLN A 25 -7.00 -12.09 -4.79
N ASP A 26 -8.18 -11.79 -4.26
CA ASP A 26 -9.40 -11.61 -5.05
C ASP A 26 -9.62 -10.11 -5.28
N PHE A 27 -9.10 -9.58 -6.39
CA PHE A 27 -9.31 -8.20 -6.79
C PHE A 27 -10.56 -8.07 -7.67
N ASP A 28 -11.43 -7.12 -7.29
CA ASP A 28 -12.63 -6.77 -8.07
C ASP A 28 -12.29 -5.79 -9.20
N THR A 29 -11.23 -4.98 -9.03
CA THR A 29 -10.89 -3.90 -9.98
C THR A 29 -9.38 -3.71 -10.06
N VAL A 30 -8.88 -3.51 -11.28
CA VAL A 30 -7.48 -3.16 -11.57
C VAL A 30 -7.40 -1.74 -12.12
N VAL A 31 -6.62 -0.88 -11.46
CA VAL A 31 -6.40 0.52 -11.82
C VAL A 31 -4.91 0.74 -12.08
N CYS A 32 -4.55 1.36 -13.19
CA CYS A 32 -3.18 1.72 -13.50
C CYS A 32 -2.99 3.24 -13.46
N ALA A 33 -1.95 3.69 -12.76
CA ALA A 33 -1.49 5.07 -12.77
C ALA A 33 -0.36 5.22 -13.79
N ASP A 34 -0.60 6.02 -14.83
CA ASP A 34 0.37 6.35 -15.88
C ASP A 34 1.14 5.12 -16.42
N SER A 35 2.47 5.10 -16.36
CA SER A 35 3.32 3.98 -16.81
C SER A 35 3.11 2.66 -16.06
N GLY A 36 2.28 2.62 -15.02
CA GLY A 36 1.77 1.38 -14.42
C GLY A 36 1.09 0.47 -15.43
N LEU A 37 0.57 1.04 -16.53
CA LEU A 37 -0.03 0.30 -17.64
C LEU A 37 0.98 -0.63 -18.34
N ASP A 38 2.27 -0.23 -18.44
CA ASP A 38 3.33 -1.09 -18.98
C ASP A 38 3.58 -2.31 -18.10
N THR A 39 3.48 -2.14 -16.79
CA THR A 39 3.58 -3.25 -15.83
C THR A 39 2.39 -4.20 -15.95
N ALA A 40 1.18 -3.67 -16.07
CA ALA A 40 -0.02 -4.47 -16.30
C ALA A 40 0.07 -5.28 -17.60
N ASP A 41 0.59 -4.68 -18.67
CA ASP A 41 0.82 -5.36 -19.95
C ASP A 41 1.78 -6.55 -19.83
N ARG A 42 2.91 -6.35 -19.13
CA ARG A 42 3.88 -7.41 -18.87
C ARG A 42 3.35 -8.53 -17.98
N LEU A 43 2.38 -8.23 -17.12
CA LEU A 43 1.67 -9.19 -16.29
C LEU A 43 0.49 -9.86 -16.99
N ALA A 44 0.14 -9.41 -18.21
CA ALA A 44 -1.01 -9.82 -18.99
C ALA A 44 -2.35 -9.66 -18.23
N LEU A 45 -2.48 -8.54 -17.50
CA LEU A 45 -3.69 -8.22 -16.75
C LEU A 45 -4.72 -7.52 -17.65
N GLU A 46 -5.97 -7.78 -17.38
CA GLU A 46 -7.06 -6.91 -17.78
C GLU A 46 -7.07 -5.69 -16.85
N VAL A 47 -7.26 -4.50 -17.41
CA VAL A 47 -7.23 -3.23 -16.68
C VAL A 47 -8.57 -2.55 -16.85
N ASP A 48 -9.25 -2.27 -15.76
CA ASP A 48 -10.54 -1.60 -15.77
C ASP A 48 -10.38 -0.10 -16.03
N TYR A 49 -9.40 0.53 -15.36
CA TYR A 49 -9.15 1.98 -15.43
C TYR A 49 -7.67 2.25 -15.62
N ALA A 50 -7.35 3.12 -16.56
CA ALA A 50 -6.03 3.71 -16.73
C ALA A 50 -6.14 5.23 -16.55
N MET A 51 -5.31 5.80 -15.67
CA MET A 51 -5.41 7.20 -15.26
C MET A 51 -4.03 7.87 -15.37
N GLY A 52 -3.94 9.00 -16.07
CA GLY A 52 -2.68 9.71 -16.28
C GLY A 52 -2.74 10.68 -17.46
N ASP A 53 -1.60 11.27 -17.78
CA ASP A 53 -1.42 12.01 -19.04
C ASP A 53 -0.89 11.11 -20.18
N PHE A 54 -0.42 9.90 -19.82
CA PHE A 54 0.06 8.83 -20.71
C PHE A 54 1.24 9.20 -21.59
N ASP A 55 1.97 10.25 -21.27
CA ASP A 55 3.13 10.72 -22.06
C ASP A 55 4.29 9.71 -22.04
N SER A 56 4.39 8.92 -20.96
CA SER A 56 5.39 7.88 -20.75
C SER A 56 4.97 6.48 -21.23
N VAL A 57 3.69 6.29 -21.59
CA VAL A 57 3.15 5.00 -22.07
C VAL A 57 3.40 4.82 -23.56
N SER A 58 3.91 3.64 -23.99
CA SER A 58 4.11 3.39 -25.41
C SER A 58 2.77 3.39 -26.19
N THR A 59 2.76 3.98 -27.38
CA THR A 59 1.57 4.06 -28.25
C THR A 59 0.95 2.68 -28.50
N LYS A 60 1.77 1.64 -28.61
CA LYS A 60 1.30 0.26 -28.83
C LYS A 60 0.49 -0.25 -27.63
N ILE A 61 0.97 -0.04 -26.40
CA ILE A 61 0.29 -0.47 -25.16
C ILE A 61 -0.99 0.35 -24.97
N TYR A 62 -0.91 1.67 -25.16
CA TYR A 62 -2.09 2.54 -25.11
C TYR A 62 -3.20 2.06 -26.06
N GLN A 63 -2.87 1.81 -27.34
CA GLN A 63 -3.84 1.32 -28.33
C GLN A 63 -4.41 -0.06 -27.96
N LYS A 64 -3.57 -0.97 -27.46
CA LYS A 64 -4.00 -2.29 -27.01
C LYS A 64 -5.10 -2.19 -25.95
N TYR A 65 -4.86 -1.46 -24.86
CA TYR A 65 -5.82 -1.33 -23.76
C TYR A 65 -7.05 -0.52 -24.15
N HIS A 66 -6.91 0.44 -25.06
CA HIS A 66 -8.06 1.15 -25.62
C HIS A 66 -8.99 0.21 -26.41
N GLN A 67 -8.44 -0.80 -27.09
CA GLN A 67 -9.24 -1.84 -27.79
C GLN A 67 -9.85 -2.85 -26.81
N MET A 68 -9.28 -3.05 -25.63
CA MET A 68 -9.76 -3.92 -24.57
C MET A 68 -10.86 -3.30 -23.70
N GLN A 69 -11.38 -2.12 -24.07
CA GLN A 69 -12.42 -1.38 -23.32
C GLN A 69 -11.99 -0.87 -21.94
N THR A 70 -10.69 -0.75 -21.67
CA THR A 70 -10.19 -0.04 -20.49
C THR A 70 -10.71 1.40 -20.48
N ALA A 71 -11.25 1.84 -19.36
CA ALA A 71 -11.69 3.24 -19.19
C ALA A 71 -10.48 4.15 -18.95
N PHE A 72 -10.21 5.06 -19.87
CA PHE A 72 -9.12 6.03 -19.76
C PHE A 72 -9.62 7.32 -19.12
N VAL A 73 -8.97 7.76 -18.05
CA VAL A 73 -9.24 9.01 -17.37
C VAL A 73 -8.00 9.89 -17.48
N SER A 74 -8.06 10.89 -18.35
CA SER A 74 -6.96 11.83 -18.54
C SER A 74 -7.14 13.08 -17.70
N TYR A 75 -6.03 13.61 -17.19
CA TYR A 75 -5.98 14.89 -16.51
C TYR A 75 -4.74 15.69 -16.93
N PRO A 76 -4.76 17.03 -16.79
CA PRO A 76 -3.64 17.87 -17.23
C PRO A 76 -2.33 17.49 -16.54
N PRO A 77 -1.17 17.59 -17.20
CA PRO A 77 0.14 17.34 -16.58
C PRO A 77 0.49 18.38 -15.51
N GLU A 78 0.00 19.61 -15.64
CA GLU A 78 0.18 20.67 -14.64
C GLU A 78 -0.87 20.53 -13.52
N LYS A 79 -0.46 19.98 -12.39
CA LYS A 79 -1.32 19.72 -11.23
C LYS A 79 -0.50 19.74 -9.93
N ASP A 80 -1.16 20.12 -8.84
CA ASP A 80 -0.55 20.22 -7.50
C ASP A 80 -0.40 18.87 -6.77
N ALA A 81 -0.70 17.73 -7.45
CA ALA A 81 -0.67 16.40 -6.87
C ALA A 81 0.04 15.40 -7.78
N THR A 82 0.66 14.37 -7.20
CA THR A 82 1.25 13.26 -7.97
C THR A 82 0.16 12.38 -8.59
N ASP A 83 0.49 11.65 -9.67
CA ASP A 83 -0.44 10.71 -10.32
C ASP A 83 -0.99 9.70 -9.31
N MET A 84 -0.12 9.16 -8.46
CA MET A 84 -0.51 8.21 -7.43
C MET A 84 -1.53 8.80 -6.46
N GLN A 85 -1.37 10.06 -6.04
CA GLN A 85 -2.33 10.71 -5.16
C GLN A 85 -3.69 10.85 -5.85
N ILE A 86 -3.73 11.32 -7.09
CA ILE A 86 -4.98 11.53 -7.84
C ILE A 86 -5.72 10.21 -8.02
N VAL A 87 -5.01 9.15 -8.40
CA VAL A 87 -5.61 7.82 -8.58
C VAL A 87 -6.11 7.26 -7.25
N LEU A 88 -5.38 7.48 -6.16
CA LEU A 88 -5.78 7.03 -4.83
C LEU A 88 -7.02 7.78 -4.32
N ASP A 89 -7.06 9.12 -4.47
CA ASP A 89 -8.22 9.94 -4.15
C ASP A 89 -9.45 9.46 -4.93
N TRP A 90 -9.29 9.30 -6.25
CA TRP A 90 -10.35 8.80 -7.11
C TRP A 90 -10.84 7.40 -6.69
N ALA A 91 -9.95 6.46 -6.40
CA ALA A 91 -10.33 5.11 -5.98
C ALA A 91 -11.14 5.12 -4.67
N VAL A 92 -10.76 6.00 -3.73
CA VAL A 92 -11.50 6.22 -2.48
C VAL A 92 -12.90 6.77 -2.77
N GLU A 93 -13.04 7.76 -3.66
CA GLU A 93 -14.31 8.36 -4.05
C GLU A 93 -15.22 7.37 -4.80
N GLN A 94 -14.65 6.47 -5.60
CA GLN A 94 -15.38 5.42 -6.32
C GLN A 94 -15.75 4.22 -5.42
N GLY A 95 -15.46 4.28 -4.13
CA GLY A 95 -15.90 3.32 -3.14
C GLY A 95 -15.08 2.03 -3.12
N ALA A 96 -13.75 2.13 -3.26
CA ALA A 96 -12.82 1.05 -2.95
C ALA A 96 -12.99 0.64 -1.48
N LYS A 97 -12.95 -0.67 -1.20
CA LYS A 97 -13.06 -1.23 0.15
C LYS A 97 -11.71 -1.54 0.77
N GLU A 98 -10.81 -2.04 -0.05
CA GLU A 98 -9.42 -2.30 0.27
C GLU A 98 -8.58 -1.99 -0.97
N ILE A 99 -7.37 -1.44 -0.78
CA ILE A 99 -6.49 -1.05 -1.89
C ILE A 99 -5.12 -1.66 -1.69
N HIS A 100 -4.60 -2.32 -2.72
CA HIS A 100 -3.23 -2.83 -2.76
C HIS A 100 -2.46 -2.10 -3.85
N ILE A 101 -1.33 -1.48 -3.49
CA ILE A 101 -0.53 -0.66 -4.39
C ILE A 101 0.77 -1.38 -4.72
N LEU A 102 0.99 -1.69 -5.99
CA LEU A 102 2.27 -2.14 -6.54
C LEU A 102 2.97 -0.98 -7.27
N GLY A 103 4.31 -1.00 -7.30
CA GLY A 103 5.10 0.03 -7.98
C GLY A 103 5.20 1.35 -7.22
N ALA A 104 4.98 1.35 -5.90
CA ALA A 104 5.08 2.52 -5.05
C ALA A 104 6.39 2.61 -4.23
N THR A 105 7.24 1.57 -4.26
CA THR A 105 8.51 1.49 -3.51
C THR A 105 9.76 1.73 -4.36
N GLY A 106 9.65 2.34 -5.53
CA GLY A 106 10.72 2.50 -6.53
C GLY A 106 12.04 3.12 -6.01
N LYS A 107 12.96 3.45 -6.92
CA LYS A 107 14.31 3.94 -6.59
C LYS A 107 14.34 5.32 -5.93
N ARG A 108 13.31 6.13 -6.11
CA ARG A 108 13.25 7.51 -5.60
C ARG A 108 12.60 7.51 -4.21
N LEU A 109 13.40 7.84 -3.18
CA LEU A 109 12.95 7.90 -1.79
C LEU A 109 11.92 9.01 -1.55
N ASP A 110 12.00 10.13 -2.26
CA ASP A 110 11.02 11.22 -2.18
C ASP A 110 9.63 10.75 -2.64
N HIS A 111 9.54 10.00 -3.75
CA HIS A 111 8.28 9.39 -4.19
C HIS A 111 7.78 8.33 -3.20
N PHE A 112 8.68 7.49 -2.68
CA PHE A 112 8.30 6.50 -1.67
C PHE A 112 7.71 7.16 -0.42
N LEU A 113 8.39 8.15 0.15
CA LEU A 113 7.88 8.88 1.33
C LEU A 113 6.58 9.63 1.02
N GLY A 114 6.46 10.22 -0.18
CA GLY A 114 5.22 10.82 -0.65
C GLY A 114 4.08 9.79 -0.70
N ASN A 115 4.33 8.59 -1.24
CA ASN A 115 3.36 7.50 -1.29
C ASN A 115 2.95 7.02 0.10
N VAL A 116 3.87 6.98 1.07
CA VAL A 116 3.52 6.68 2.48
C VAL A 116 2.60 7.75 3.06
N ASN A 117 2.88 9.03 2.79
CA ASN A 117 2.08 10.14 3.31
C ASN A 117 0.64 10.14 2.76
N ILE A 118 0.45 9.88 1.47
CA ILE A 118 -0.90 9.85 0.86
C ILE A 118 -1.77 8.69 1.35
N LEU A 119 -1.23 7.66 2.01
CA LEU A 119 -2.03 6.63 2.69
C LEU A 119 -2.92 7.21 3.79
N MET A 120 -2.69 8.44 4.22
CA MET A 120 -3.59 9.18 5.12
C MET A 120 -4.98 9.37 4.52
N ILE A 121 -5.10 9.49 3.21
CA ILE A 121 -6.36 9.72 2.49
C ILE A 121 -7.34 8.56 2.73
N PRO A 122 -7.02 7.31 2.33
CA PRO A 122 -7.88 6.17 2.59
C PRO A 122 -8.00 5.85 4.10
N LEU A 123 -6.96 6.06 4.91
CA LEU A 123 -7.03 5.84 6.35
C LEU A 123 -8.13 6.68 7.01
N GLN A 124 -8.27 7.96 6.63
CA GLN A 124 -9.31 8.86 7.15
C GLN A 124 -10.73 8.41 6.77
N LYS A 125 -10.86 7.63 5.70
CA LYS A 125 -12.14 7.03 5.25
C LYS A 125 -12.35 5.62 5.77
N GLY A 126 -11.41 5.10 6.58
CA GLY A 126 -11.49 3.74 7.13
C GLY A 126 -11.18 2.65 6.10
N ILE A 127 -10.59 3.00 4.98
CA ILE A 127 -10.19 2.07 3.91
C ILE A 127 -8.79 1.56 4.19
N ARG A 128 -8.64 0.25 4.25
CA ARG A 128 -7.34 -0.39 4.42
C ARG A 128 -6.56 -0.32 3.11
N THR A 129 -5.34 0.20 3.17
CA THR A 129 -4.52 0.38 1.98
C THR A 129 -3.10 -0.08 2.25
N TYR A 130 -2.58 -0.91 1.36
CA TYR A 130 -1.25 -1.50 1.44
C TYR A 130 -0.35 -1.03 0.30
N ILE A 131 0.87 -0.63 0.61
CA ILE A 131 1.98 -0.59 -0.36
C ILE A 131 2.69 -1.93 -0.24
N VAL A 132 2.87 -2.62 -1.37
CA VAL A 132 3.43 -3.98 -1.37
C VAL A 132 4.56 -4.09 -2.38
N ASP A 133 5.65 -4.73 -1.95
CA ASP A 133 6.76 -5.15 -2.78
C ASP A 133 7.24 -6.57 -2.39
N PRO A 134 8.27 -7.16 -3.04
CA PRO A 134 8.71 -8.52 -2.69
C PRO A 134 9.08 -8.74 -1.23
N TYR A 135 9.50 -7.70 -0.54
CA TYR A 135 10.06 -7.79 0.81
C TYR A 135 9.17 -7.15 1.88
N ASN A 136 8.22 -6.29 1.48
CA ASN A 136 7.48 -5.44 2.40
C ASN A 136 5.98 -5.38 2.09
N ARG A 137 5.19 -5.33 3.14
CA ARG A 137 3.80 -4.85 3.12
C ARG A 137 3.67 -3.73 4.14
N LEU A 138 3.44 -2.50 3.66
CA LEU A 138 3.35 -1.29 4.47
C LEU A 138 1.93 -0.74 4.47
N TYR A 139 1.44 -0.33 5.62
CA TYR A 139 0.13 0.32 5.78
C TYR A 139 0.08 1.21 7.02
N LEU A 140 -0.93 2.05 7.09
CA LEU A 140 -1.16 2.92 8.25
C LEU A 140 -2.23 2.35 9.18
N VAL A 141 -2.03 2.58 10.48
CA VAL A 141 -2.96 2.16 11.53
C VAL A 141 -3.31 3.33 12.44
N LYS A 142 -4.61 3.42 12.75
CA LYS A 142 -5.16 4.33 13.76
C LYS A 142 -5.89 3.50 14.81
N LYS A 143 -5.43 3.54 16.05
CA LYS A 143 -5.99 2.90 17.25
C LYS A 143 -5.66 1.43 17.48
N LYS A 144 -5.81 0.53 16.50
CA LYS A 144 -5.60 -0.90 16.72
C LYS A 144 -5.24 -1.66 15.45
N ALA A 145 -4.49 -2.75 15.61
CA ALA A 145 -4.24 -3.76 14.57
C ALA A 145 -4.16 -5.15 15.22
N SER A 146 -4.34 -6.19 14.42
CA SER A 146 -4.06 -7.58 14.78
C SER A 146 -3.18 -8.23 13.72
N PHE A 147 -2.30 -9.12 14.16
CA PHE A 147 -1.37 -9.86 13.32
C PHE A 147 -1.61 -11.35 13.54
N GLU A 148 -2.11 -12.05 12.54
CA GLU A 148 -2.37 -13.48 12.59
C GLU A 148 -1.30 -14.23 11.81
N GLN A 149 -0.78 -15.32 12.35
CA GLN A 149 0.36 -16.08 11.81
C GLN A 149 0.19 -16.43 10.32
N ASP A 150 -1.02 -16.83 9.92
CA ASP A 150 -1.31 -17.23 8.55
C ASP A 150 -1.52 -16.03 7.59
N HIS A 151 -1.61 -14.81 8.13
CA HIS A 151 -1.92 -13.59 7.36
C HIS A 151 -0.81 -12.55 7.38
N VAL A 152 0.21 -12.68 8.25
CA VAL A 152 1.36 -11.76 8.21
C VAL A 152 2.16 -11.97 6.92
N PHE A 153 2.60 -10.86 6.34
CA PHE A 153 3.31 -10.88 5.06
C PHE A 153 4.74 -11.43 5.18
N GLY A 154 5.39 -11.19 6.29
CA GLY A 154 6.76 -11.60 6.54
C GLY A 154 7.05 -11.80 8.02
N LYS A 155 8.29 -12.21 8.32
CA LYS A 155 8.73 -12.52 9.67
C LYS A 155 8.71 -11.31 10.60
N TYR A 156 9.14 -10.14 10.09
CA TYR A 156 9.32 -8.95 10.92
C TYR A 156 8.10 -8.05 10.86
N ILE A 157 7.75 -7.46 12.00
CA ILE A 157 6.68 -6.49 12.18
C ILE A 157 7.29 -5.25 12.82
N SER A 158 7.40 -4.16 12.06
CA SER A 158 7.92 -2.89 12.52
C SER A 158 6.80 -1.88 12.70
N LEU A 159 6.87 -1.11 13.77
CA LEU A 159 5.93 -0.06 14.14
C LEU A 159 6.68 1.26 14.22
N LEU A 160 6.42 2.16 13.29
CA LEU A 160 7.06 3.48 13.22
C LEU A 160 6.00 4.57 13.38
N PRO A 161 6.23 5.60 14.20
CA PRO A 161 5.30 6.72 14.29
C PRO A 161 5.32 7.54 13.00
N LEU A 162 4.15 7.78 12.39
CA LEU A 162 3.97 8.75 11.31
C LEU A 162 3.76 10.16 11.88
N THR A 163 3.05 10.25 13.00
CA THR A 163 2.89 11.48 13.78
C THR A 163 4.08 11.65 14.72
N GLU A 164 4.30 12.86 15.23
CA GLU A 164 5.41 13.16 16.15
C GLU A 164 5.53 12.13 17.28
N LYS A 165 4.38 11.67 17.78
CA LYS A 165 4.26 10.71 18.87
C LYS A 165 3.02 9.85 18.72
N VAL A 166 3.13 8.58 19.12
CA VAL A 166 2.01 7.66 19.34
C VAL A 166 2.01 7.25 20.80
N THR A 167 0.88 7.44 21.47
CA THR A 167 0.81 7.35 22.93
C THR A 167 0.11 6.10 23.43
N ASN A 168 0.53 5.64 24.60
CA ASN A 168 -0.09 4.53 25.34
C ASN A 168 -0.18 3.26 24.50
N VAL A 169 0.93 2.86 23.90
CA VAL A 169 1.00 1.69 23.01
C VAL A 169 1.08 0.40 23.83
N TYR A 170 0.17 -0.49 23.58
CA TYR A 170 0.17 -1.86 24.07
C TYR A 170 0.37 -2.83 22.92
N ILE A 171 1.29 -3.77 23.11
CA ILE A 171 1.54 -4.88 22.20
C ILE A 171 1.48 -6.16 23.02
N ARG A 172 0.69 -7.14 22.57
CA ARG A 172 0.62 -8.48 23.15
C ARG A 172 0.75 -9.53 22.06
N GLY A 173 1.47 -10.61 22.36
CA GLY A 173 1.69 -11.72 21.42
C GLY A 173 2.79 -11.47 20.38
N LEU A 174 3.47 -10.33 20.39
CA LEU A 174 4.76 -10.17 19.76
C LEU A 174 5.90 -10.48 20.74
N LYS A 175 7.08 -10.82 20.23
CA LYS A 175 8.26 -11.19 21.02
C LYS A 175 8.69 -10.08 21.99
N TYR A 176 8.59 -8.83 21.56
CA TYR A 176 8.86 -7.66 22.38
C TYR A 176 7.54 -6.93 22.66
N GLU A 177 6.92 -7.26 23.79
CA GLU A 177 5.68 -6.63 24.22
C GLU A 177 5.90 -5.21 24.73
N LEU A 178 4.88 -4.37 24.59
CA LEU A 178 4.84 -3.01 25.17
C LEU A 178 3.62 -2.86 26.06
N GLN A 179 3.78 -2.11 27.15
CA GLN A 179 2.71 -1.84 28.12
C GLN A 179 2.66 -0.33 28.42
N GLY A 180 1.82 0.40 27.68
CA GLY A 180 1.66 1.85 27.84
C GLY A 180 2.85 2.67 27.37
N ALA A 181 3.67 2.14 26.45
CA ALA A 181 4.83 2.85 25.92
C ALA A 181 4.44 4.00 24.96
N ASN A 182 5.33 4.94 24.78
CA ASN A 182 5.20 5.96 23.74
C ASN A 182 6.21 5.70 22.64
N LEU A 183 5.75 5.66 21.39
CA LEU A 183 6.62 5.65 20.22
C LEU A 183 6.71 7.07 19.66
N ALA A 184 7.91 7.58 19.46
CA ALA A 184 8.15 8.95 18.98
C ALA A 184 9.17 8.96 17.84
N ILE A 185 9.05 9.94 16.96
CA ILE A 185 10.06 10.19 15.91
C ILE A 185 11.43 10.37 16.59
N GLY A 186 12.47 9.77 16.02
CA GLY A 186 13.82 9.75 16.60
C GLY A 186 14.12 8.54 17.50
N ASN A 187 13.16 7.63 17.69
CA ASN A 187 13.35 6.39 18.44
C ASN A 187 13.05 5.18 17.55
N SER A 188 13.80 4.09 17.72
CA SER A 188 13.66 2.83 16.97
C SER A 188 12.97 1.70 17.75
N LEU A 189 12.31 2.02 18.87
CA LEU A 189 11.74 1.03 19.81
C LEU A 189 10.78 0.01 19.16
N GLY A 190 10.08 0.38 18.11
CA GLY A 190 9.11 -0.50 17.45
C GLY A 190 9.65 -1.29 16.24
N VAL A 191 10.96 -1.27 15.97
CA VAL A 191 11.53 -1.86 14.76
C VAL A 191 11.86 -3.34 14.94
N SER A 192 11.60 -4.16 13.91
CA SER A 192 11.97 -5.58 13.80
C SER A 192 11.46 -6.46 14.95
N ASN A 193 10.23 -6.28 15.36
CA ASN A 193 9.51 -7.22 16.21
C ASN A 193 9.07 -8.44 15.38
N GLU A 194 8.62 -9.49 16.01
CA GLU A 194 8.12 -10.72 15.36
C GLU A 194 7.02 -11.36 16.24
N LEU A 195 6.19 -12.24 15.68
CA LEU A 195 5.26 -13.03 16.49
C LEU A 195 6.03 -13.82 17.53
N ALA A 196 5.54 -13.87 18.75
CA ALA A 196 6.12 -14.72 19.78
C ALA A 196 5.95 -16.20 19.39
N MET A 197 6.94 -17.04 19.71
CA MET A 197 7.04 -18.42 19.21
C MET A 197 5.79 -19.28 19.52
N GLU A 198 5.08 -18.99 20.60
CA GLU A 198 3.90 -19.73 21.03
C GLU A 198 2.58 -19.02 20.69
N CYS A 199 2.64 -17.88 19.97
CA CYS A 199 1.47 -17.07 19.65
C CYS A 199 1.12 -17.20 18.16
N THR A 200 -0.13 -17.57 17.91
CA THR A 200 -0.71 -17.53 16.54
C THR A 200 -1.30 -16.18 16.18
N LYS A 201 -1.42 -15.28 17.18
CA LYS A 201 -2.00 -13.95 17.03
C LYS A 201 -1.32 -12.95 17.94
N ALA A 202 -1.09 -11.74 17.44
CA ALA A 202 -0.69 -10.59 18.24
C ALA A 202 -1.67 -9.44 18.07
N GLU A 203 -1.74 -8.58 19.09
CA GLU A 203 -2.64 -7.43 19.13
C GLU A 203 -1.86 -6.17 19.48
N LEU A 204 -2.19 -5.10 18.76
CA LEU A 204 -1.68 -3.74 18.93
C LEU A 204 -2.85 -2.82 19.24
N THR A 205 -2.72 -2.03 20.32
CA THR A 205 -3.65 -0.92 20.61
C THR A 205 -2.89 0.31 21.08
N PHE A 206 -3.45 1.49 20.85
CA PHE A 206 -2.89 2.76 21.33
C PHE A 206 -3.95 3.86 21.37
N ASP A 207 -3.68 4.94 22.10
CA ASP A 207 -4.68 6.00 22.37
C ASP A 207 -4.68 7.07 21.28
N ASP A 208 -3.51 7.59 20.89
CA ASP A 208 -3.43 8.70 19.94
C ASP A 208 -2.20 8.60 19.05
N GLY A 209 -2.30 9.24 17.87
CA GLY A 209 -1.30 9.21 16.82
C GLY A 209 -1.62 8.24 15.69
N ILE A 210 -0.67 8.06 14.79
CA ILE A 210 -0.75 7.16 13.63
C ILE A 210 0.55 6.38 13.52
N LEU A 211 0.44 5.07 13.37
CA LEU A 211 1.56 4.17 13.13
C LEU A 211 1.64 3.77 11.66
N ILE A 212 2.85 3.77 11.14
CA ILE A 212 3.23 2.99 9.97
C ILE A 212 3.53 1.57 10.47
N VAL A 213 2.82 0.60 9.94
CA VAL A 213 3.13 -0.82 10.13
C VAL A 213 3.86 -1.32 8.90
N ILE A 214 4.99 -1.98 9.10
CA ILE A 214 5.75 -2.63 8.02
C ILE A 214 5.94 -4.09 8.41
N GLU A 215 5.31 -4.97 7.65
CA GLU A 215 5.55 -6.39 7.73
C GLU A 215 6.59 -6.75 6.66
N SER A 216 7.75 -7.29 7.07
CA SER A 216 8.86 -7.50 6.15
C SER A 216 9.53 -8.87 6.31
N LYS A 217 10.24 -9.26 5.25
CA LYS A 217 11.06 -10.48 5.19
C LYS A 217 12.38 -10.19 4.49
N ASP A 218 13.41 -11.02 4.77
CA ASP A 218 14.71 -11.00 4.09
C ASP A 218 14.61 -11.59 2.68
#